data_0ad4f8c76a38aca29a7abd92b0aaf3fc
#
_entry.id   0ad4f8c76a38aca29a7abd92b0aaf3fc
#
_cell.length_a   1.000
_cell.length_b   1.000
_cell.length_c   1.000
_cell.angle_alpha   90.00
_cell.angle_beta   90.00
_cell.angle_gamma   90.00
#
_symmetry.space_group_name_H-M   'P 1'
#
loop_
_entity.id
_entity.type
_entity.pdbx_description
1 polymer ?
#
loop_
_entity_poly.entity_id
_entity_poly.type
_entity_poly.pdbx_seq_one_letter_code
_entity_poly.pdbx_strand_id
1 'polypeptide(L)'
;MPTRSARTSWSGGLQDGSGQVELVSSGVGKYDVSFPKRAADAADGTTSPEELIAAAHSSCYAMALSGEIGKAGGTVQSLDITADVTLGPDPAGGFRISKIKLTLVGKASGIDEAGFLAAAEGAKAGCPVSKALTGVDNIELDATFEA
;
A
#
# COMPACT_ATOMS: atom_id res chain seq x y z
N MET A 1 -19.36 9.63 -8.77
CA MET A 1 -18.08 9.45 -8.05
C MET A 1 -18.27 8.40 -6.97
N PRO A 2 -17.57 7.27 -7.01
CA PRO A 2 -17.75 6.24 -5.98
C PRO A 2 -17.11 6.65 -4.65
N THR A 3 -17.81 6.39 -3.55
CA THR A 3 -17.32 6.51 -2.20
C THR A 3 -17.26 5.12 -1.57
N ARG A 4 -16.22 4.83 -0.82
CA ARG A 4 -16.04 3.57 -0.10
C ARG A 4 -15.79 3.87 1.38
N SER A 5 -16.37 3.06 2.24
CA SER A 5 -16.36 3.27 3.69
C SER A 5 -15.83 2.05 4.43
N ALA A 6 -15.07 2.33 5.47
CA ALA A 6 -14.70 1.38 6.50
C ALA A 6 -15.05 2.00 7.85
N ARG A 7 -15.21 1.16 8.87
CA ARG A 7 -15.58 1.60 10.23
C ARG A 7 -14.73 0.85 11.24
N THR A 8 -14.27 1.56 12.26
CA THR A 8 -13.60 0.95 13.41
C THR A 8 -14.43 1.17 14.67
N SER A 9 -14.69 0.09 15.40
CA SER A 9 -15.22 0.13 16.78
C SER A 9 -14.06 -0.07 17.74
N TRP A 10 -13.93 0.80 18.73
CA TRP A 10 -12.83 0.79 19.71
C TRP A 10 -13.36 0.86 21.12
N SER A 11 -12.73 0.14 22.05
CA SER A 11 -13.00 0.17 23.48
C SER A 11 -11.69 0.14 24.26
N GLY A 12 -11.62 0.94 25.35
CA GLY A 12 -10.46 1.05 26.23
C GLY A 12 -9.48 2.14 25.83
N GLY A 13 -8.39 2.23 26.59
CA GLY A 13 -7.31 3.19 26.37
C GLY A 13 -6.33 2.74 25.29
N LEU A 14 -5.27 3.54 25.12
CA LEU A 14 -4.27 3.25 24.09
C LEU A 14 -3.55 1.92 24.32
N GLN A 15 -3.16 1.63 25.56
CA GLN A 15 -2.34 0.46 25.87
C GLN A 15 -3.16 -0.80 26.17
N ASP A 16 -4.36 -0.66 26.69
CA ASP A 16 -5.23 -1.76 27.13
C ASP A 16 -6.46 -1.94 26.24
N GLY A 17 -6.69 -1.02 25.32
CA GLY A 17 -7.81 -1.05 24.40
C GLY A 17 -7.58 -1.93 23.18
N SER A 18 -8.69 -2.24 22.52
CA SER A 18 -8.71 -2.97 21.25
C SER A 18 -9.95 -2.61 20.45
N GLY A 19 -9.90 -2.94 19.18
CA GLY A 19 -11.02 -2.68 18.27
C GLY A 19 -11.08 -3.66 17.12
N GLN A 20 -12.07 -3.43 16.26
CA GLN A 20 -12.20 -4.13 14.98
C GLN A 20 -12.45 -3.12 13.87
N VAL A 21 -11.69 -3.22 12.80
CA VAL A 21 -11.92 -2.50 11.56
C VAL A 21 -12.73 -3.38 10.61
N GLU A 22 -13.78 -2.80 10.03
CA GLU A 22 -14.68 -3.45 9.09
C GLU A 22 -14.63 -2.74 7.75
N LEU A 23 -14.46 -3.50 6.66
CA LEU A 23 -14.56 -3.00 5.28
C LEU A 23 -16.05 -2.98 4.89
N VAL A 24 -16.75 -1.91 5.29
CA VAL A 24 -18.22 -1.84 5.27
C VAL A 24 -18.78 -1.88 3.85
N SER A 25 -18.15 -1.14 2.91
CA SER A 25 -18.69 -1.02 1.55
C SER A 25 -18.69 -2.34 0.78
N SER A 26 -17.69 -3.17 0.97
CA SER A 26 -17.57 -4.47 0.30
C SER A 26 -18.09 -5.62 1.13
N GLY A 27 -18.04 -5.49 2.47
CA GLY A 27 -18.38 -6.55 3.41
C GLY A 27 -17.39 -7.72 3.42
N VAL A 28 -16.19 -7.55 2.84
CA VAL A 28 -15.25 -8.66 2.65
C VAL A 28 -14.46 -9.02 3.91
N GLY A 29 -14.53 -8.22 4.97
CA GLY A 29 -13.84 -8.62 6.20
C GLY A 29 -13.97 -7.65 7.37
N LYS A 30 -13.68 -8.22 8.54
CA LYS A 30 -13.46 -7.55 9.83
C LYS A 30 -12.14 -8.05 10.40
N TYR A 31 -11.36 -7.16 10.99
CA TYR A 31 -10.01 -7.46 11.46
C TYR A 31 -9.75 -6.80 12.80
N ASP A 32 -9.08 -7.52 13.70
CA ASP A 32 -8.70 -6.98 15.00
C ASP A 32 -7.57 -5.98 14.87
N VAL A 33 -7.63 -4.92 15.68
CA VAL A 33 -6.62 -3.88 15.78
C VAL A 33 -6.35 -3.53 17.23
N SER A 34 -5.08 -3.29 17.58
CA SER A 34 -4.69 -2.76 18.88
C SER A 34 -3.36 -2.02 18.77
N PHE A 35 -3.12 -1.05 19.65
CA PHE A 35 -1.86 -0.31 19.62
C PHE A 35 -0.65 -1.16 20.04
N PRO A 36 -0.70 -2.02 21.08
CA PRO A 36 0.42 -2.90 21.38
C PRO A 36 0.84 -3.80 20.21
N LYS A 37 -0.14 -4.34 19.46
CA LYS A 37 0.16 -5.16 18.27
C LYS A 37 0.65 -4.33 17.10
N ARG A 38 0.13 -3.12 16.91
CA ARG A 38 0.62 -2.17 15.91
C ARG A 38 2.10 -1.83 16.10
N ALA A 39 2.53 -1.71 17.35
CA ALA A 39 3.91 -1.35 17.72
C ALA A 39 4.84 -2.56 17.89
N ALA A 40 4.33 -3.79 17.81
CA ALA A 40 5.10 -5.01 17.97
C ALA A 40 5.82 -5.41 16.66
N ASP A 41 6.92 -6.16 16.80
CA ASP A 41 7.67 -6.68 15.64
C ASP A 41 6.88 -7.74 14.84
N ALA A 42 5.95 -8.44 15.49
CA ALA A 42 5.10 -9.45 14.87
C ALA A 42 3.62 -9.07 14.98
N ALA A 43 2.89 -9.20 13.89
CA ALA A 43 1.46 -8.88 13.83
C ALA A 43 0.58 -9.91 14.55
N ASP A 44 0.97 -11.19 14.54
CA ASP A 44 0.27 -12.31 15.22
C ASP A 44 -1.24 -12.33 14.96
N GLY A 45 -1.64 -12.22 13.70
CA GLY A 45 -3.06 -12.28 13.30
C GLY A 45 -3.86 -11.00 13.56
N THR A 46 -3.22 -9.92 13.99
CA THR A 46 -3.84 -8.60 14.20
C THR A 46 -3.34 -7.66 13.11
N THR A 47 -4.24 -6.99 12.40
CA THR A 47 -3.84 -6.00 11.39
C THR A 47 -3.46 -4.66 12.02
N SER A 48 -3.04 -3.72 11.17
CA SER A 48 -2.62 -2.38 11.57
C SER A 48 -3.00 -1.36 10.51
N PRO A 49 -3.05 -0.06 10.83
CA PRO A 49 -3.20 0.99 9.83
C PRO A 49 -2.13 0.91 8.73
N GLU A 50 -0.90 0.55 9.08
CA GLU A 50 0.21 0.40 8.14
C GLU A 50 -0.05 -0.71 7.12
N GLU A 51 -0.54 -1.88 7.57
CA GLU A 51 -0.89 -2.99 6.67
C GLU A 51 -2.09 -2.64 5.77
N LEU A 52 -3.09 -1.93 6.30
CA LEU A 52 -4.23 -1.47 5.51
C LEU A 52 -3.82 -0.44 4.44
N ILE A 53 -2.90 0.46 4.76
CA ILE A 53 -2.29 1.38 3.78
C ILE A 53 -1.49 0.59 2.74
N ALA A 54 -0.71 -0.39 3.15
CA ALA A 54 0.05 -1.25 2.26
C ALA A 54 -0.86 -2.00 1.28
N ALA A 55 -1.97 -2.55 1.76
CA ALA A 55 -2.98 -3.21 0.93
C ALA A 55 -3.60 -2.24 -0.09
N ALA A 56 -3.98 -1.04 0.35
CA ALA A 56 -4.51 -0.01 -0.53
C ALA A 56 -3.47 0.44 -1.57
N HIS A 57 -2.23 0.66 -1.16
CA HIS A 57 -1.18 1.17 -2.03
C HIS A 57 -0.74 0.15 -3.06
N SER A 58 -0.48 -1.10 -2.66
CA SER A 58 -0.08 -2.17 -3.60
C SER A 58 -1.16 -2.46 -4.65
N SER A 59 -2.42 -2.51 -4.25
CA SER A 59 -3.53 -2.74 -5.17
C SER A 59 -3.75 -1.57 -6.14
N CYS A 60 -3.71 -0.34 -5.66
CA CYS A 60 -3.85 0.86 -6.49
C CYS A 60 -2.68 0.99 -7.48
N TYR A 61 -1.45 0.73 -7.01
CA TYR A 61 -0.26 0.76 -7.84
C TYR A 61 -0.31 -0.28 -8.96
N ALA A 62 -0.78 -1.51 -8.67
CA ALA A 62 -0.96 -2.55 -9.69
C ALA A 62 -1.92 -2.09 -10.81
N MET A 63 -3.04 -1.48 -10.45
CA MET A 63 -4.01 -0.95 -11.41
C MET A 63 -3.41 0.20 -12.24
N ALA A 64 -2.72 1.13 -11.60
CA ALA A 64 -2.07 2.25 -12.28
C ALA A 64 -0.98 1.76 -13.24
N LEU A 65 -0.14 0.81 -12.80
CA LEU A 65 0.93 0.24 -13.63
C LEU A 65 0.38 -0.52 -14.83
N SER A 66 -0.67 -1.31 -14.65
CA SER A 66 -1.29 -2.01 -15.77
C SER A 66 -1.78 -1.02 -16.84
N GLY A 67 -2.31 0.12 -16.41
CA GLY A 67 -2.71 1.22 -17.31
C GLY A 67 -1.53 1.86 -18.03
N GLU A 68 -0.43 2.14 -17.34
CA GLU A 68 0.77 2.74 -17.94
C GLU A 68 1.45 1.79 -18.93
N ILE A 69 1.54 0.49 -18.61
CA ILE A 69 2.06 -0.52 -19.53
C ILE A 69 1.19 -0.59 -20.80
N GLY A 70 -0.14 -0.58 -20.65
CA GLY A 70 -1.05 -0.56 -21.79
C GLY A 70 -0.89 0.68 -22.68
N LYS A 71 -0.73 1.86 -22.09
CA LYS A 71 -0.44 3.11 -22.85
C LYS A 71 0.88 3.04 -23.62
N ALA A 72 1.87 2.33 -23.08
CA ALA A 72 3.17 2.10 -23.73
C ALA A 72 3.13 1.00 -24.80
N GLY A 73 1.96 0.41 -25.06
CA GLY A 73 1.78 -0.64 -26.06
C GLY A 73 2.05 -2.06 -25.56
N GLY A 74 2.31 -2.23 -24.25
CA GLY A 74 2.55 -3.52 -23.64
C GLY A 74 1.26 -4.21 -23.18
N THR A 75 1.40 -5.49 -22.87
CA THR A 75 0.33 -6.32 -22.28
C THR A 75 0.86 -6.99 -21.02
N VAL A 76 0.22 -6.72 -19.89
CA VAL A 76 0.58 -7.33 -18.60
C VAL A 76 0.24 -8.82 -18.61
N GLN A 77 1.18 -9.64 -18.19
CA GLN A 77 0.97 -11.06 -17.89
C GLN A 77 0.83 -11.30 -16.39
N SER A 78 1.71 -10.70 -15.58
CA SER A 78 1.62 -10.76 -14.13
C SER A 78 2.32 -9.56 -13.49
N LEU A 79 1.78 -9.10 -12.38
CA LEU A 79 2.40 -8.10 -11.50
C LEU A 79 2.31 -8.63 -10.07
N ASP A 80 3.44 -8.80 -9.42
CA ASP A 80 3.53 -9.11 -7.99
C ASP A 80 4.10 -7.88 -7.28
N ILE A 81 3.32 -7.30 -6.39
CA ILE A 81 3.65 -6.03 -5.75
C ILE A 81 3.48 -6.14 -4.24
N THR A 82 4.56 -5.86 -3.54
CA THR A 82 4.57 -5.70 -2.09
C THR A 82 4.74 -4.23 -1.75
N ALA A 83 3.98 -3.74 -0.78
CA ALA A 83 4.19 -2.44 -0.16
C ALA A 83 4.57 -2.64 1.30
N ASP A 84 5.71 -2.09 1.70
CA ASP A 84 6.16 -2.06 3.07
C ASP A 84 5.96 -0.64 3.62
N VAL A 85 5.11 -0.51 4.62
CA VAL A 85 4.76 0.77 5.26
C VAL A 85 5.32 0.78 6.67
N THR A 86 6.24 1.70 6.95
CA THR A 86 7.00 1.74 8.19
C THR A 86 6.45 2.81 9.13
N LEU A 87 6.08 2.40 10.34
CA LEU A 87 5.83 3.30 11.47
C LEU A 87 7.16 3.63 12.14
N GLY A 88 7.47 4.90 12.28
CA GLY A 88 8.71 5.35 12.90
C GLY A 88 8.48 6.54 13.83
N PRO A 89 9.54 6.96 14.57
CA PRO A 89 9.45 8.14 15.40
C PRO A 89 9.28 9.40 14.56
N ASP A 90 8.47 10.32 15.06
CA ASP A 90 8.36 11.66 14.49
C ASP A 90 9.31 12.61 15.22
N PRO A 91 10.18 13.36 14.51
CA PRO A 91 11.04 14.37 15.13
C PRO A 91 10.28 15.42 15.94
N ALA A 92 9.02 15.67 15.60
CA ALA A 92 8.14 16.57 16.34
C ALA A 92 7.48 15.92 17.57
N GLY A 93 7.76 14.64 17.85
CA GLY A 93 7.21 13.83 18.92
C GLY A 93 6.14 12.86 18.44
N GLY A 94 6.06 11.68 19.10
CA GLY A 94 5.13 10.62 18.72
C GLY A 94 5.63 9.79 17.53
N PHE A 95 4.68 9.30 16.74
CA PHE A 95 4.94 8.41 15.61
C PHE A 95 4.43 8.99 14.31
N ARG A 96 5.08 8.62 13.22
CA ARG A 96 4.64 8.90 11.85
C ARG A 96 4.89 7.70 10.94
N ILE A 97 4.19 7.65 9.82
CA ILE A 97 4.58 6.78 8.72
C ILE A 97 5.79 7.44 8.05
N SER A 98 6.96 6.84 8.27
CA SER A 98 8.25 7.44 7.91
C SER A 98 8.76 7.02 6.54
N LYS A 99 8.26 5.88 6.03
CA LYS A 99 8.72 5.30 4.77
C LYS A 99 7.67 4.38 4.18
N ILE A 100 7.57 4.37 2.86
CA ILE A 100 6.89 3.34 2.08
C ILE A 100 7.88 2.81 1.05
N LYS A 101 7.97 1.48 0.91
CA LYS A 101 8.72 0.84 -0.15
C LYS A 101 7.79 -0.03 -0.98
N LEU A 102 7.76 0.21 -2.29
CA LEU A 102 7.08 -0.64 -3.26
C LEU A 102 8.12 -1.56 -3.90
N THR A 103 7.87 -2.86 -3.83
CA THR A 103 8.67 -3.89 -4.51
C THR A 103 7.81 -4.54 -5.58
N LEU A 104 8.26 -4.48 -6.82
CA LEU A 104 7.55 -4.95 -7.99
C LEU A 104 8.36 -6.01 -8.72
N VAL A 105 7.72 -7.14 -8.98
CA VAL A 105 8.18 -8.12 -9.97
C VAL A 105 7.09 -8.23 -11.04
N GLY A 106 7.41 -7.88 -12.27
CA GLY A 106 6.42 -7.81 -13.34
C GLY A 106 6.86 -8.55 -14.59
N LYS A 107 5.87 -9.15 -15.26
CA LYS A 107 6.01 -9.80 -16.56
C LYS A 107 5.01 -9.21 -17.53
N ALA A 108 5.51 -8.75 -18.68
CA ALA A 108 4.71 -8.15 -19.74
C ALA A 108 5.31 -8.46 -21.11
N SER A 109 4.47 -8.47 -22.13
CA SER A 109 4.86 -8.59 -23.54
C SER A 109 4.62 -7.27 -24.28
N GLY A 110 5.27 -7.10 -25.44
CA GLY A 110 5.10 -5.91 -26.27
C GLY A 110 5.74 -4.63 -25.74
N ILE A 111 6.56 -4.74 -24.71
CA ILE A 111 7.31 -3.66 -24.08
C ILE A 111 8.70 -4.17 -23.69
N ASP A 112 9.71 -3.34 -23.79
CA ASP A 112 11.06 -3.67 -23.33
C ASP A 112 11.26 -3.27 -21.85
N GLU A 113 12.41 -3.64 -21.29
CA GLU A 113 12.72 -3.33 -19.89
C GLU A 113 12.72 -1.83 -19.61
N ALA A 114 13.28 -1.03 -20.50
CA ALA A 114 13.32 0.43 -20.33
C ALA A 114 11.91 1.02 -20.31
N GLY A 115 11.04 0.58 -21.20
CA GLY A 115 9.63 0.98 -21.23
C GLY A 115 8.87 0.52 -20.00
N PHE A 116 9.11 -0.71 -19.53
CA PHE A 116 8.52 -1.22 -18.30
C PHE A 116 8.93 -0.41 -17.07
N LEU A 117 10.22 -0.10 -16.91
CA LEU A 117 10.72 0.69 -15.80
C LEU A 117 10.20 2.14 -15.83
N ALA A 118 10.08 2.73 -17.02
CA ALA A 118 9.46 4.05 -17.18
C ALA A 118 7.97 4.03 -16.79
N ALA A 119 7.24 3.00 -17.18
CA ALA A 119 5.85 2.79 -16.77
C ALA A 119 5.73 2.60 -15.26
N ALA A 120 6.65 1.87 -14.64
CA ALA A 120 6.71 1.64 -13.20
C ALA A 120 6.89 2.96 -12.42
N GLU A 121 7.80 3.85 -12.86
CA GLU A 121 7.99 5.17 -12.25
C GLU A 121 6.77 6.09 -12.51
N GLY A 122 6.20 6.06 -13.70
CA GLY A 122 4.99 6.81 -14.02
C GLY A 122 3.79 6.40 -13.15
N ALA A 123 3.61 5.11 -12.93
CA ALA A 123 2.57 4.58 -12.05
C ALA A 123 2.79 4.98 -10.59
N LYS A 124 4.04 4.98 -10.10
CA LYS A 124 4.37 5.45 -8.75
C LYS A 124 3.95 6.90 -8.53
N ALA A 125 4.23 7.78 -9.48
CA ALA A 125 3.84 9.18 -9.42
C ALA A 125 2.32 9.39 -9.63
N GLY A 126 1.70 8.60 -10.49
CA GLY A 126 0.33 8.79 -10.95
C GLY A 126 -0.75 8.06 -10.15
N CYS A 127 -0.39 7.03 -9.38
CA CYS A 127 -1.31 6.27 -8.56
C CYS A 127 -2.04 7.19 -7.56
N PRO A 128 -3.39 7.18 -7.51
CA PRO A 128 -4.14 8.03 -6.59
C PRO A 128 -3.78 7.86 -5.12
N VAL A 129 -3.44 6.64 -4.68
CA VAL A 129 -3.01 6.39 -3.31
C VAL A 129 -1.62 7.00 -3.06
N SER A 130 -0.67 6.88 -4.00
CA SER A 130 0.62 7.57 -3.90
C SER A 130 0.44 9.08 -3.75
N LYS A 131 -0.47 9.67 -4.53
CA LYS A 131 -0.80 11.10 -4.43
C LYS A 131 -1.40 11.46 -3.07
N ALA A 132 -2.28 10.63 -2.53
CA ALA A 132 -2.86 10.83 -1.20
C ALA A 132 -1.82 10.72 -0.08
N LEU A 133 -0.76 9.93 -0.28
CA LEU A 133 0.31 9.67 0.69
C LEU A 133 1.53 10.59 0.51
N THR A 134 1.41 11.72 -0.17
CA THR A 134 2.52 12.66 -0.41
C THR A 134 3.11 13.27 0.86
N GLY A 135 2.44 13.15 2.01
CA GLY A 135 3.01 13.50 3.31
C GLY A 135 4.10 12.53 3.81
N VAL A 136 4.28 11.38 3.14
CA VAL A 136 5.39 10.47 3.38
C VAL A 136 6.54 10.87 2.46
N ASP A 137 7.62 11.42 3.02
CA ASP A 137 8.73 11.99 2.27
C ASP A 137 9.51 10.93 1.46
N ASN A 138 9.46 9.69 1.91
CA ASN A 138 10.24 8.60 1.33
C ASN A 138 9.33 7.47 0.82
N ILE A 139 8.97 7.54 -0.46
CA ILE A 139 8.29 6.46 -1.19
C ILE A 139 9.28 5.91 -2.23
N GLU A 140 9.84 4.75 -1.94
CA GLU A 140 10.82 4.05 -2.79
C GLU A 140 10.13 3.07 -3.74
N LEU A 141 10.76 2.81 -4.87
CA LEU A 141 10.37 1.77 -5.82
C LEU A 141 11.59 0.92 -6.17
N ASP A 142 11.42 -0.39 -6.03
CA ASP A 142 12.33 -1.42 -6.51
C ASP A 142 11.56 -2.28 -7.52
N ALA A 143 11.86 -2.10 -8.80
CA ALA A 143 11.13 -2.73 -9.89
C ALA A 143 12.01 -3.72 -10.64
N THR A 144 11.52 -4.93 -10.83
CA THR A 144 12.14 -5.99 -11.62
C THR A 144 11.22 -6.37 -12.77
N PHE A 145 11.76 -6.37 -13.97
CA PHE A 145 11.09 -6.82 -15.17
C PHE A 145 11.56 -8.23 -15.54
N GLU A 146 10.60 -9.12 -15.71
CA GLU A 146 10.83 -10.46 -16.23
C GLU A 146 10.32 -10.52 -17.68
N ALA A 147 11.23 -10.87 -18.57
CA ALA A 147 10.91 -11.02 -19.99
C ALA A 147 10.12 -12.31 -20.30
#